data_c46767324919442e96ec1b4407c5628e
#
_entry.id   c46767324919442e96ec1b4407c5628e
#
_cell.length_a   1.000
_cell.length_b   1.000
_cell.length_c   1.000
_cell.angle_alpha   90.00
_cell.angle_beta   90.00
_cell.angle_gamma   90.00
#
_symmetry.space_group_name_H-M   'P 1'
#
loop_
_entity.id
_entity.type
_entity.pdbx_description
1 polymer ?
#
loop_
_entity_poly.entity_id
_entity_poly.type
_entity_poly.pdbx_seq_one_letter_code
_entity_poly.pdbx_strand_id
1 'polypeptide(L)'
;MFETCTWLNEPRNWAITDGVLEMTTDKGSDFWRNTHYGFTRDSGHFFGSRREGDFTASLCIEGDYTDLYDQAGLMVRVDETAWVKAGIELSDGEACLGSVLTVGQSDWATCVHQGPASTLHLRITVEKGVLRIQ
;
A
#
# COMPACT_ATOMS: atom_id res chain seq x y z
N MET A 1 18.09 -0.56 4.89
CA MET A 1 16.63 -0.51 5.12
C MET A 1 15.94 -1.75 4.55
N PHE A 2 16.30 -2.23 3.36
CA PHE A 2 15.60 -3.31 2.65
C PHE A 2 16.21 -4.72 2.78
N GLU A 3 17.27 -4.90 3.56
CA GLU A 3 18.06 -6.15 3.64
C GLU A 3 17.26 -7.38 4.07
N THR A 4 16.19 -7.19 4.82
CA THR A 4 15.31 -8.28 5.28
C THR A 4 13.97 -8.33 4.56
N CYS A 5 13.78 -7.46 3.54
CA CYS A 5 12.55 -7.41 2.78
C CYS A 5 12.54 -8.47 1.68
N THR A 6 11.37 -9.03 1.44
CA THR A 6 11.10 -9.97 0.35
C THR A 6 9.81 -9.59 -0.35
N TRP A 7 9.67 -10.02 -1.59
CA TRP A 7 8.45 -9.80 -2.36
C TRP A 7 7.36 -10.83 -2.05
N LEU A 8 6.15 -10.34 -1.87
CA LEU A 8 4.93 -11.05 -2.20
C LEU A 8 4.47 -10.47 -3.55
N ASN A 9 4.34 -11.32 -4.56
CA ASN A 9 4.02 -10.92 -5.94
C ASN A 9 5.06 -9.93 -6.51
N GLU A 10 6.27 -10.41 -6.74
CA GLU A 10 7.37 -9.62 -7.31
C GLU A 10 6.98 -8.99 -8.66
N PRO A 11 7.12 -7.66 -8.84
CA PRO A 11 6.87 -7.02 -10.14
C PRO A 11 7.96 -7.39 -11.15
N ARG A 12 7.65 -7.29 -12.44
CA ARG A 12 8.60 -7.62 -13.51
C ARG A 12 9.78 -6.67 -13.59
N ASN A 13 9.57 -5.42 -13.22
CA ASN A 13 10.57 -4.37 -13.30
C ASN A 13 10.69 -3.66 -11.96
N TRP A 14 11.81 -3.84 -11.30
CA TRP A 14 12.15 -3.14 -10.07
C TRP A 14 13.66 -3.09 -9.86
N ALA A 15 14.11 -2.14 -9.07
CA ALA A 15 15.50 -2.02 -8.63
C ALA A 15 15.59 -1.33 -7.27
N ILE A 16 16.67 -1.55 -6.57
CA ILE A 16 17.07 -0.75 -5.40
C ILE A 16 18.39 -0.08 -5.72
N THR A 17 18.37 1.25 -5.74
CA THR A 17 19.57 2.07 -6.01
C THR A 17 19.66 3.15 -4.93
N ASP A 18 20.79 3.23 -4.24
CA ASP A 18 21.04 4.22 -3.18
C ASP A 18 19.96 4.29 -2.08
N GLY A 19 19.36 3.13 -1.75
CA GLY A 19 18.33 3.02 -0.74
C GLY A 19 16.93 3.43 -1.20
N VAL A 20 16.74 3.67 -2.49
CA VAL A 20 15.46 3.93 -3.13
C VAL A 20 14.99 2.66 -3.84
N LEU A 21 13.77 2.23 -3.55
CA LEU A 21 13.08 1.18 -4.29
C LEU A 21 12.30 1.82 -5.45
N GLU A 22 12.68 1.48 -6.66
CA GLU A 22 11.95 1.85 -7.88
C GLU A 22 11.26 0.64 -8.46
N MET A 23 10.00 0.78 -8.89
CA MET A 23 9.25 -0.31 -9.49
C MET A 23 8.19 0.19 -10.46
N THR A 24 7.89 -0.63 -11.46
CA THR A 24 6.71 -0.47 -12.31
C THR A 24 5.72 -1.56 -11.97
N THR A 25 4.50 -1.17 -11.62
CA THR A 25 3.45 -2.14 -11.27
C THR A 25 2.96 -2.91 -12.49
N ASP A 26 2.63 -4.18 -12.28
CA ASP A 26 2.00 -4.99 -13.32
C ASP A 26 0.51 -4.65 -13.42
N LYS A 27 0.01 -4.53 -14.65
CA LYS A 27 -1.38 -4.17 -14.91
C LYS A 27 -2.37 -5.12 -14.22
N GLY A 28 -3.33 -4.54 -13.51
CA GLY A 28 -4.41 -5.26 -12.84
C GLY A 28 -4.00 -5.94 -11.55
N SER A 29 -2.79 -5.67 -11.02
CA SER A 29 -2.37 -6.12 -9.69
C SER A 29 -3.10 -5.31 -8.61
N ASP A 30 -3.61 -5.99 -7.57
CA ASP A 30 -4.33 -5.34 -6.47
C ASP A 30 -4.44 -6.25 -5.24
N PHE A 31 -4.79 -5.64 -4.10
CA PHE A 31 -5.27 -6.30 -2.90
C PHE A 31 -6.69 -5.84 -2.58
N TRP A 32 -7.66 -6.75 -2.71
CA TRP A 32 -9.08 -6.51 -2.46
C TRP A 32 -9.81 -7.80 -2.11
N ARG A 33 -10.82 -7.75 -1.24
CA ARG A 33 -11.63 -8.91 -0.90
C ARG A 33 -13.13 -8.60 -0.88
N ASN A 34 -13.85 -9.21 -1.80
CA ASN A 34 -15.29 -9.39 -1.91
C ASN A 34 -16.18 -8.15 -1.98
N THR A 35 -16.00 -7.19 -1.08
CA THR A 35 -16.90 -6.06 -0.91
C THR A 35 -17.03 -5.27 -2.21
N HIS A 36 -18.17 -4.71 -2.47
CA HIS A 36 -18.50 -3.79 -3.56
C HIS A 36 -18.45 -4.45 -4.96
N TYR A 37 -17.34 -5.11 -5.32
CA TYR A 37 -17.12 -5.69 -6.66
C TYR A 37 -17.38 -7.20 -6.73
N GLY A 38 -17.50 -7.91 -5.60
CA GLY A 38 -17.72 -9.35 -5.56
C GLY A 38 -16.53 -10.21 -5.98
N PHE A 39 -15.32 -9.65 -6.13
CA PHE A 39 -14.10 -10.39 -6.43
C PHE A 39 -13.08 -10.35 -5.29
N THR A 40 -12.13 -11.27 -5.35
CA THR A 40 -10.94 -11.28 -4.50
C THR A 40 -9.71 -11.16 -5.37
N ARG A 41 -8.81 -10.24 -5.00
CA ARG A 41 -7.47 -10.08 -5.57
C ARG A 41 -6.45 -10.08 -4.47
N ASP A 42 -5.38 -10.86 -4.65
CA ASP A 42 -4.22 -10.92 -3.77
C ASP A 42 -2.93 -10.87 -4.62
N SER A 43 -2.97 -10.08 -5.69
CA SER A 43 -1.92 -9.95 -6.71
C SER A 43 -1.14 -8.65 -6.63
N GLY A 44 -1.46 -7.76 -5.72
CA GLY A 44 -0.71 -6.52 -5.50
C GLY A 44 0.75 -6.80 -5.13
N HIS A 45 1.63 -5.90 -5.50
CA HIS A 45 3.05 -6.01 -5.18
C HIS A 45 3.30 -5.55 -3.75
N PHE A 46 3.87 -6.40 -2.91
CA PHE A 46 4.20 -6.06 -1.54
C PHE A 46 5.64 -6.44 -1.22
N PHE A 47 6.48 -5.43 -0.99
CA PHE A 47 7.87 -5.60 -0.56
C PHE A 47 7.98 -5.34 0.93
N GLY A 48 8.11 -6.39 1.71
CA GLY A 48 8.02 -6.28 3.16
C GLY A 48 8.93 -7.23 3.92
N SER A 49 9.05 -6.96 5.21
CA SER A 49 9.73 -7.85 6.16
C SER A 49 8.85 -8.12 7.37
N ARG A 50 9.01 -9.31 7.94
CA ARG A 50 8.30 -9.68 9.17
C ARG A 50 8.74 -8.77 10.33
N ARG A 51 7.77 -8.30 11.08
CA ARG A 51 7.96 -7.54 12.31
C ARG A 51 7.17 -8.17 13.44
N GLU A 52 7.72 -8.10 14.65
CA GLU A 52 7.08 -8.56 15.89
C GLU A 52 7.10 -7.42 16.90
N GLY A 53 6.05 -7.35 17.73
CA GLY A 53 5.89 -6.31 18.73
C GLY A 53 5.56 -4.94 18.14
N ASP A 54 5.91 -3.91 18.87
CA ASP A 54 5.67 -2.53 18.48
C ASP A 54 6.69 -2.05 17.44
N PHE A 55 6.23 -1.31 16.42
CA PHE A 55 7.12 -0.74 15.40
C PHE A 55 6.54 0.51 14.76
N THR A 56 7.40 1.27 14.11
CA THR A 56 7.03 2.37 13.22
C THR A 56 7.72 2.17 11.86
N ALA A 57 6.97 2.31 10.79
CA ALA A 57 7.47 2.36 9.43
C ALA A 57 7.10 3.71 8.81
N SER A 58 8.07 4.37 8.17
CA SER A 58 7.85 5.63 7.46
C SER A 58 8.55 5.56 6.11
N LEU A 59 7.93 6.15 5.10
CA LEU A 59 8.54 6.31 3.79
C LEU A 59 8.02 7.56 3.09
N CYS A 60 8.79 8.02 2.11
CA CYS A 60 8.36 8.96 1.09
C CYS A 60 8.05 8.15 -0.17
N ILE A 61 6.89 8.37 -0.74
CA ILE A 61 6.45 7.77 -2.00
C ILE A 61 6.50 8.86 -3.05
N GLU A 62 7.16 8.57 -4.16
CA GLU A 62 7.08 9.37 -5.37
C GLU A 62 6.52 8.49 -6.48
N GLY A 63 5.57 9.00 -7.26
CA GLY A 63 4.93 8.17 -8.29
C GLY A 63 4.14 8.96 -9.32
N ASP A 64 4.01 8.34 -10.48
CA ASP A 64 3.13 8.76 -11.55
C ASP A 64 1.88 7.89 -11.52
N TYR A 65 0.73 8.51 -11.36
CA TYR A 65 -0.57 7.84 -11.30
C TYR A 65 -1.38 8.27 -12.54
N THR A 66 -1.69 7.34 -13.42
CA THR A 66 -2.31 7.60 -14.71
C THR A 66 -3.61 6.87 -14.92
N ASP A 67 -3.72 5.66 -14.41
CA ASP A 67 -4.91 4.84 -14.56
C ASP A 67 -5.77 4.85 -13.28
N LEU A 68 -7.06 4.63 -13.44
CA LEU A 68 -7.99 4.52 -12.32
C LEU A 68 -7.54 3.42 -11.35
N TYR A 69 -7.44 3.80 -10.07
CA TYR A 69 -6.96 2.99 -8.95
C TYR A 69 -5.44 2.71 -8.95
N ASP A 70 -4.66 3.40 -9.77
CA ASP A 70 -3.21 3.44 -9.54
C ASP A 70 -2.94 3.91 -8.12
N GLN A 71 -2.16 3.14 -7.36
CA GLN A 71 -1.96 3.38 -5.94
C GLN A 71 -0.59 2.94 -5.45
N ALA A 72 -0.09 3.63 -4.44
CA ALA A 72 1.11 3.24 -3.72
C ALA A 72 1.00 3.64 -2.24
N GLY A 73 1.60 2.84 -1.34
CA GLY A 73 1.46 3.11 0.08
C GLY A 73 2.25 2.17 0.97
N LEU A 74 1.86 2.17 2.24
CA LEU A 74 2.29 1.22 3.26
C LEU A 74 1.21 0.17 3.50
N MET A 75 1.65 -1.04 3.80
CA MET A 75 0.77 -2.14 4.16
C MET A 75 1.28 -2.85 5.42
N VAL A 76 0.37 -3.16 6.33
CA VAL A 76 0.58 -4.14 7.40
C VAL A 76 -0.29 -5.33 7.10
N ARG A 77 0.33 -6.49 6.94
CA ARG A 77 -0.34 -7.72 6.53
C ARG A 77 -0.07 -8.84 7.53
N VAL A 78 -1.13 -9.44 8.05
CA VAL A 78 -1.07 -10.63 8.89
C VAL A 78 -1.12 -11.88 7.99
N ASP A 79 -2.13 -11.93 7.13
CA ASP A 79 -2.33 -13.00 6.14
C ASP A 79 -3.16 -12.48 4.94
N GLU A 80 -3.62 -13.36 4.07
CA GLU A 80 -4.42 -13.01 2.89
C GLU A 80 -5.80 -12.44 3.20
N THR A 81 -6.29 -12.65 4.44
CA THR A 81 -7.64 -12.23 4.88
C THR A 81 -7.62 -11.10 5.90
N ALA A 82 -6.44 -10.74 6.42
CA ALA A 82 -6.28 -9.74 7.48
C ALA A 82 -5.10 -8.81 7.19
N TRP A 83 -5.39 -7.60 6.75
CA TRP A 83 -4.40 -6.59 6.40
C TRP A 83 -5.01 -5.18 6.36
N VAL A 84 -4.16 -4.18 6.43
CA VAL A 84 -4.50 -2.78 6.14
C VAL A 84 -3.46 -2.21 5.19
N LYS A 85 -3.91 -1.55 4.14
CA LYS A 85 -3.08 -0.71 3.27
C LYS A 85 -3.54 0.73 3.33
N ALA A 86 -2.61 1.67 3.20
CA ALA A 86 -2.93 3.08 3.10
C ALA A 86 -1.88 3.80 2.25
N GLY A 87 -2.32 4.81 1.52
CA GLY A 87 -1.45 5.57 0.64
C GLY A 87 -2.20 6.54 -0.24
N ILE A 88 -1.59 6.86 -1.35
CA ILE A 88 -2.19 7.65 -2.42
C ILE A 88 -2.84 6.73 -3.45
N GLU A 89 -3.98 7.16 -3.99
CA GLU A 89 -4.74 6.43 -5.00
C GLU A 89 -5.35 7.44 -5.98
N LEU A 90 -5.29 7.14 -7.27
CA LEU A 90 -6.01 7.89 -8.28
C LEU A 90 -7.45 7.37 -8.36
N SER A 91 -8.42 8.20 -7.97
CA SER A 91 -9.84 7.88 -8.02
C SER A 91 -10.62 9.00 -8.67
N ASP A 92 -11.44 8.67 -9.68
CA ASP A 92 -12.27 9.64 -10.42
C ASP A 92 -11.50 10.85 -10.99
N GLY A 93 -10.23 10.63 -11.36
CA GLY A 93 -9.34 11.65 -11.91
C GLY A 93 -8.69 12.55 -10.86
N GLU A 94 -8.87 12.28 -9.59
CA GLU A 94 -8.27 13.02 -8.48
C GLU A 94 -7.37 12.14 -7.64
N ALA A 95 -6.27 12.70 -7.15
CA ALA A 95 -5.42 12.02 -6.17
C ALA A 95 -6.10 12.03 -4.81
N CYS A 96 -6.28 10.84 -4.25
CA CYS A 96 -6.93 10.63 -2.97
C CYS A 96 -5.97 9.98 -1.96
N LEU A 97 -6.11 10.32 -0.70
CA LEU A 97 -5.59 9.50 0.39
C LEU A 97 -6.59 8.37 0.61
N GLY A 98 -6.15 7.15 0.40
CA GLY A 98 -6.95 5.96 0.55
C GLY A 98 -6.45 5.06 1.67
N SER A 99 -7.38 4.37 2.33
CA SER A 99 -7.06 3.24 3.19
C SER A 99 -8.05 2.11 2.98
N VAL A 100 -7.55 0.89 3.01
CA VAL A 100 -8.38 -0.32 2.95
C VAL A 100 -8.05 -1.19 4.14
N LEU A 101 -9.02 -1.38 5.03
CA LEU A 101 -8.94 -2.35 6.11
C LEU A 101 -9.63 -3.64 5.66
N THR A 102 -8.94 -4.75 5.75
CA THR A 102 -9.50 -6.05 5.42
C THR A 102 -9.48 -6.97 6.64
N VAL A 103 -10.63 -7.47 7.00
CA VAL A 103 -10.84 -8.56 7.96
C VAL A 103 -11.88 -9.49 7.33
N GLY A 104 -11.42 -10.45 6.53
CA GLY A 104 -12.28 -11.28 5.69
C GLY A 104 -12.87 -10.57 4.48
N GLN A 105 -13.28 -9.32 4.64
CA GLN A 105 -13.82 -8.43 3.60
C GLN A 105 -13.14 -7.06 3.70
N SER A 106 -13.02 -6.36 2.57
CA SER A 106 -12.38 -5.05 2.49
C SER A 106 -13.36 -3.92 2.80
N ASP A 107 -12.90 -2.96 3.59
CA ASP A 107 -13.57 -1.70 3.87
C ASP A 107 -12.67 -0.54 3.43
N TRP A 108 -13.17 0.30 2.54
CA TRP A 108 -12.44 1.37 1.88
C TRP A 108 -12.87 2.74 2.37
N ALA A 109 -11.91 3.54 2.79
CA ALA A 109 -12.11 4.94 3.13
C ALA A 109 -11.19 5.81 2.28
N THR A 110 -11.69 6.94 1.79
CA THR A 110 -10.95 7.83 0.91
C THR A 110 -11.29 9.29 1.17
N CYS A 111 -10.33 10.18 0.93
CA CYS A 111 -10.55 11.63 0.89
C CYS A 111 -9.60 12.26 -0.13
N VAL A 112 -10.00 13.38 -0.73
CA VAL A 112 -9.17 14.11 -1.69
C VAL A 112 -7.87 14.57 -1.03
N HIS A 113 -6.75 14.29 -1.68
CA HIS A 113 -5.44 14.75 -1.24
C HIS A 113 -5.25 16.23 -1.58
N GLN A 114 -4.89 17.06 -0.58
CA GLN A 114 -4.71 18.51 -0.75
C GLN A 114 -3.28 18.91 -1.14
N GLY A 115 -2.36 17.97 -1.21
CA GLY A 115 -0.95 18.18 -1.54
C GLY A 115 -0.59 17.80 -2.98
N PRO A 116 0.71 17.85 -3.33
CA PRO A 116 1.19 17.32 -4.59
C PRO A 116 0.88 15.83 -4.75
N ALA A 117 0.21 15.45 -5.83
CA ALA A 117 -0.12 14.04 -6.09
C ALA A 117 1.12 13.15 -6.25
N SER A 118 2.23 13.74 -6.73
CA SER A 118 3.47 13.03 -7.03
C SER A 118 4.30 12.64 -5.81
N THR A 119 4.02 13.20 -4.62
CA THR A 119 4.85 12.97 -3.43
C THR A 119 3.99 12.82 -2.18
N LEU A 120 4.13 11.72 -1.46
CA LEU A 120 3.45 11.46 -0.20
C LEU A 120 4.42 10.98 0.87
N HIS A 121 4.41 11.63 2.03
CA HIS A 121 5.05 11.12 3.24
C HIS A 121 4.03 10.36 4.07
N LEU A 122 4.32 9.11 4.38
CA LEU A 122 3.41 8.23 5.09
C LEU A 122 4.12 7.53 6.23
N ARG A 123 3.43 7.39 7.35
CA ARG A 123 3.90 6.66 8.52
C ARG A 123 2.81 5.75 9.08
N ILE A 124 3.18 4.50 9.36
CA ILE A 124 2.36 3.57 10.13
C ILE A 124 3.08 3.26 11.44
N THR A 125 2.36 3.37 12.55
CA THR A 125 2.83 2.98 13.89
C THR A 125 1.92 1.89 14.43
N VAL A 126 2.51 0.78 14.86
CA VAL A 126 1.85 -0.26 15.65
C VAL A 126 2.40 -0.20 17.05
N GLU A 127 1.56 0.08 18.03
CA GLU A 127 1.91 0.18 19.42
C GLU A 127 0.81 -0.39 20.31
N LYS A 128 1.16 -1.36 21.16
CA LYS A 128 0.23 -2.01 22.12
C LYS A 128 -1.06 -2.51 21.44
N GLY A 129 -0.93 -3.09 20.26
CA GLY A 129 -2.06 -3.62 19.48
C GLY A 129 -2.92 -2.55 18.77
N VAL A 130 -2.51 -1.29 18.78
CA VAL A 130 -3.17 -0.20 18.06
C VAL A 130 -2.33 0.18 16.84
N LEU A 131 -2.95 0.22 15.67
CA LEU A 131 -2.34 0.69 14.44
C LEU A 131 -2.81 2.11 14.15
N ARG A 132 -1.87 3.00 13.85
CA ARG A 132 -2.12 4.40 13.44
C ARG A 132 -1.47 4.67 12.11
N ILE A 133 -2.18 5.39 11.25
CA ILE A 133 -1.71 5.87 9.95
C ILE A 133 -1.64 7.39 10.01
N GLN A 134 -0.51 7.95 9.58
CA GLN A 134 -0.21 9.37 9.64
C GLN A 134 0.51 9.84 8.37
#